data_42e551cb028b9d33a15a868c745d66fa
#
_entry.id   42e551cb028b9d33a15a868c745d66fa
#
_cell.length_a   1.000
_cell.length_b   1.000
_cell.length_c   1.000
_cell.angle_alpha   90.00
_cell.angle_beta   90.00
_cell.angle_gamma   90.00
#
_symmetry.space_group_name_H-M   'P 1'
#
loop_
_entity.id
_entity.type
_entity.pdbx_description
1 polymer ?
#
loop_
_entity_poly.entity_id
_entity_poly.type
_entity_poly.pdbx_seq_one_letter_code
_entity_poly.pdbx_strand_id
1 'polypeptide(L)'
;DAADPKQGTAAAQKLVDAKVSGVIGHLNSGTTIPASKIYSDAGIPQISPSATNPKYTRNGYKTAFRVVADDVQLGGTLGRYAVDTLKGKSIAVIDDRTAYGQGVADEFEKAVKAKGGKIVGREFTTDKSTDFAPILTTLKGKKPDVVFFGGMDAVAGPMIRQMKSLGISAKFMGGDGICSSELAKLAGDAMV
;
A
#
# COMPACT_ATOMS: atom_id res chain seq x y z
N ASP A 1 2.72 10.10 14.47
CA ASP A 1 3.96 9.80 13.75
C ASP A 1 3.96 10.27 12.28
N ALA A 2 2.83 10.81 11.81
CA ALA A 2 2.68 11.39 10.48
C ALA A 2 3.17 10.46 9.33
N ALA A 3 3.06 9.15 9.51
CA ALA A 3 3.57 8.11 8.60
C ALA A 3 5.11 8.14 8.39
N ASP A 4 5.84 8.96 9.14
CA ASP A 4 7.28 9.05 9.07
C ASP A 4 7.95 8.01 9.99
N PRO A 5 8.82 7.11 9.46
CA PRO A 5 9.44 6.05 10.26
C PRO A 5 10.28 6.57 11.44
N LYS A 6 10.95 7.72 11.30
CA LYS A 6 11.74 8.31 12.38
C LYS A 6 10.84 8.85 13.50
N GLN A 7 9.75 9.53 13.13
CA GLN A 7 8.75 9.96 14.11
C GLN A 7 8.05 8.77 14.77
N GLY A 8 7.79 7.68 14.01
CA GLY A 8 7.25 6.44 14.53
C GLY A 8 8.13 5.83 15.62
N THR A 9 9.44 5.73 15.39
CA THR A 9 10.38 5.23 16.41
C THR A 9 10.51 6.16 17.61
N ALA A 10 10.51 7.48 17.39
CA ALA A 10 10.53 8.44 18.49
C ALA A 10 9.26 8.37 19.34
N ALA A 11 8.09 8.21 18.72
CA ALA A 11 6.83 8.00 19.44
C ALA A 11 6.83 6.69 20.24
N ALA A 12 7.37 5.61 19.64
CA ALA A 12 7.51 4.33 20.33
C ALA A 12 8.39 4.45 21.58
N GLN A 13 9.54 5.12 21.49
CA GLN A 13 10.42 5.34 22.63
C GLN A 13 9.71 6.12 23.76
N LYS A 14 8.97 7.19 23.41
CA LYS A 14 8.20 7.95 24.40
C LYS A 14 7.16 7.09 25.13
N LEU A 15 6.51 6.17 24.43
CA LEU A 15 5.54 5.26 25.05
C LEU A 15 6.22 4.23 25.96
N VAL A 16 7.41 3.75 25.59
CA VAL A 16 8.23 2.88 26.45
C VAL A 16 8.66 3.62 27.71
N ASP A 17 9.15 4.85 27.58
CA ASP A 17 9.58 5.70 28.72
C ASP A 17 8.39 6.00 29.65
N ALA A 18 7.18 6.13 29.10
CA ALA A 18 5.94 6.31 29.85
C ALA A 18 5.43 5.01 30.50
N LYS A 19 6.11 3.87 30.28
CA LYS A 19 5.80 2.55 30.87
C LYS A 19 4.36 2.09 30.59
N VAL A 20 3.87 2.29 29.35
CA VAL A 20 2.53 1.84 28.99
C VAL A 20 2.45 0.30 29.00
N SER A 21 1.29 -0.25 29.32
CA SER A 21 1.06 -1.70 29.39
C SER A 21 0.86 -2.36 28.03
N GLY A 22 0.58 -1.59 26.97
CA GLY A 22 0.37 -2.07 25.61
C GLY A 22 0.13 -0.91 24.66
N VAL A 23 0.27 -1.16 23.37
CA VAL A 23 0.11 -0.16 22.30
C VAL A 23 -0.84 -0.67 21.23
N ILE A 24 -1.85 0.11 20.90
CA ILE A 24 -2.67 -0.08 19.70
C ILE A 24 -2.16 0.90 18.64
N GLY A 25 -1.51 0.36 17.62
CA GLY A 25 -0.79 1.12 16.57
C GLY A 25 0.45 0.35 16.10
N HIS A 26 1.26 0.91 15.23
CA HIS A 26 0.98 2.12 14.47
C HIS A 26 0.06 1.80 13.29
N LEU A 27 -0.31 2.81 12.50
CA LEU A 27 -1.19 2.61 11.36
C LEU A 27 -0.40 2.09 10.16
N ASN A 28 0.62 2.82 9.73
CA ASN A 28 1.38 2.50 8.54
C ASN A 28 2.43 1.40 8.78
N SER A 29 2.64 0.50 7.83
CA SER A 29 3.69 -0.54 7.92
C SER A 29 5.08 0.07 8.11
N GLY A 30 5.36 1.21 7.45
CA GLY A 30 6.64 1.91 7.56
C GLY A 30 6.97 2.44 8.95
N THR A 31 5.97 2.72 9.79
CA THR A 31 6.14 3.15 11.19
C THR A 31 6.02 1.97 12.15
N THR A 32 5.12 1.03 11.87
CA THR A 32 4.85 -0.14 12.71
C THR A 32 6.04 -1.08 12.81
N ILE A 33 6.69 -1.38 11.68
CA ILE A 33 7.80 -2.34 11.63
C ILE A 33 8.99 -1.88 12.48
N PRO A 34 9.56 -0.68 12.32
CA PRO A 34 10.67 -0.24 13.17
C PRO A 34 10.26 -0.05 14.63
N ALA A 35 9.04 0.43 14.91
CA ALA A 35 8.53 0.57 16.26
C ALA A 35 8.39 -0.78 16.98
N SER A 36 8.08 -1.87 16.26
CA SER A 36 7.89 -3.20 16.85
C SER A 36 9.13 -3.74 17.56
N LYS A 37 10.33 -3.37 17.08
CA LYS A 37 11.57 -3.73 17.76
C LYS A 37 11.67 -3.04 19.12
N ILE A 38 11.37 -1.75 19.19
CA ILE A 38 11.44 -0.93 20.41
C ILE A 38 10.48 -1.50 21.47
N TYR A 39 9.24 -1.80 21.07
CA TYR A 39 8.26 -2.39 21.99
C TYR A 39 8.65 -3.81 22.39
N SER A 40 9.19 -4.61 21.47
CA SER A 40 9.62 -5.98 21.76
C SER A 40 10.77 -6.00 22.78
N ASP A 41 11.76 -5.12 22.63
CA ASP A 41 12.90 -5.01 23.56
C ASP A 41 12.42 -4.59 24.97
N ALA A 42 11.34 -3.82 25.06
CA ALA A 42 10.72 -3.40 26.32
C ALA A 42 9.65 -4.38 26.86
N GLY A 43 9.35 -5.46 26.14
CA GLY A 43 8.33 -6.43 26.55
C GLY A 43 6.89 -5.91 26.45
N ILE A 44 6.65 -4.83 25.69
CA ILE A 44 5.35 -4.19 25.54
C ILE A 44 4.60 -4.79 24.32
N PRO A 45 3.39 -5.33 24.48
CA PRO A 45 2.61 -5.82 23.37
C PRO A 45 2.15 -4.66 22.46
N GLN A 46 2.33 -4.85 21.14
CA GLN A 46 1.88 -3.93 20.10
C GLN A 46 0.87 -4.64 19.21
N ILE A 47 -0.31 -4.04 19.06
CA ILE A 47 -1.39 -4.54 18.18
C ILE A 47 -1.63 -3.52 17.09
N SER A 48 -1.25 -3.81 15.85
CA SER A 48 -1.59 -2.94 14.73
C SER A 48 -2.97 -3.29 14.16
N PRO A 49 -3.86 -2.29 14.05
CA PRO A 49 -5.17 -2.48 13.41
C PRO A 49 -5.13 -2.32 11.88
N SER A 50 -3.97 -1.99 11.30
CA SER A 50 -3.90 -1.55 9.91
C SER A 50 -2.65 -2.00 9.16
N ALA A 51 -1.48 -2.08 9.79
CA ALA A 51 -0.23 -2.40 9.09
C ALA A 51 -0.27 -3.80 8.47
N THR A 52 -0.25 -3.88 7.14
CA THR A 52 -0.46 -5.11 6.36
C THR A 52 0.84 -5.80 5.96
N ASN A 53 2.00 -5.11 6.00
CA ASN A 53 3.25 -5.73 5.55
C ASN A 53 3.61 -6.97 6.40
N PRO A 54 3.88 -8.13 5.77
CA PRO A 54 4.14 -9.39 6.48
C PRO A 54 5.34 -9.33 7.43
N LYS A 55 6.33 -8.47 7.15
CA LYS A 55 7.53 -8.31 7.99
C LYS A 55 7.19 -7.96 9.43
N TYR A 56 6.10 -7.22 9.66
CA TYR A 56 5.70 -6.82 11.01
C TYR A 56 5.54 -7.99 11.96
N THR A 57 4.82 -9.03 11.56
CA THR A 57 4.57 -10.19 12.43
C THR A 57 5.46 -11.40 12.14
N ARG A 58 6.36 -11.30 11.13
CA ARG A 58 7.31 -12.37 10.78
C ARG A 58 8.75 -12.06 11.19
N ASN A 59 8.99 -10.97 11.92
CA ASN A 59 10.29 -10.64 12.51
C ASN A 59 10.66 -11.49 13.72
N GLY A 60 9.77 -12.39 14.19
CA GLY A 60 10.01 -13.23 15.34
C GLY A 60 9.72 -12.60 16.69
N TYR A 61 9.20 -11.37 16.74
CA TYR A 61 8.82 -10.69 17.97
C TYR A 61 7.52 -11.27 18.54
N LYS A 62 7.56 -11.74 19.79
CA LYS A 62 6.40 -12.32 20.48
C LYS A 62 5.37 -11.28 20.94
N THR A 63 5.71 -10.00 20.85
CA THR A 63 4.89 -8.87 21.26
C THR A 63 4.19 -8.18 20.11
N ALA A 64 4.43 -8.60 18.85
CA ALA A 64 3.89 -7.97 17.65
C ALA A 64 2.66 -8.73 17.13
N PHE A 65 1.50 -8.07 17.13
CA PHE A 65 0.22 -8.64 16.72
C PHE A 65 -0.48 -7.77 15.68
N ARG A 66 -1.22 -8.40 14.77
CA ARG A 66 -2.04 -7.74 13.74
C ARG A 66 -3.44 -8.34 13.72
N VAL A 67 -4.46 -7.50 13.54
CA VAL A 67 -5.87 -7.92 13.49
C VAL A 67 -6.50 -7.79 12.09
N VAL A 68 -5.69 -7.50 11.07
CA VAL A 68 -6.10 -7.44 9.66
C VAL A 68 -5.31 -8.44 8.82
N ALA A 69 -5.76 -8.70 7.58
CA ALA A 69 -5.01 -9.51 6.62
C ALA A 69 -3.64 -8.90 6.32
N ASP A 70 -2.67 -9.73 5.96
CA ASP A 70 -1.38 -9.23 5.47
C ASP A 70 -1.39 -9.03 3.94
N ASP A 71 -0.31 -8.43 3.42
CA ASP A 71 -0.17 -8.16 1.98
C ASP A 71 -0.19 -9.45 1.13
N VAL A 72 0.24 -10.58 1.68
CA VAL A 72 0.20 -11.87 0.97
C VAL A 72 -1.25 -12.25 0.66
N GLN A 73 -2.13 -12.09 1.63
CA GLN A 73 -3.55 -12.36 1.46
C GLN A 73 -4.24 -11.26 0.64
N LEU A 74 -3.99 -9.99 0.97
CA LEU A 74 -4.60 -8.83 0.32
C LEU A 74 -4.14 -8.71 -1.15
N GLY A 75 -2.85 -8.53 -1.38
CA GLY A 75 -2.27 -8.41 -2.72
C GLY A 75 -2.52 -9.66 -3.56
N GLY A 76 -2.39 -10.83 -2.93
CA GLY A 76 -2.70 -12.11 -3.58
C GLY A 76 -4.13 -12.22 -4.07
N THR A 77 -5.11 -11.78 -3.26
CA THR A 77 -6.54 -11.78 -3.66
C THR A 77 -6.81 -10.75 -4.75
N LEU A 78 -6.26 -9.55 -4.64
CA LEU A 78 -6.42 -8.50 -5.64
C LEU A 78 -5.78 -8.88 -6.98
N GLY A 79 -4.61 -9.53 -6.97
CA GLY A 79 -3.97 -10.02 -8.19
C GLY A 79 -4.79 -11.09 -8.91
N ARG A 80 -5.36 -12.04 -8.17
CA ARG A 80 -6.31 -13.02 -8.73
C ARG A 80 -7.56 -12.33 -9.30
N TYR A 81 -8.12 -11.37 -8.57
CA TYR A 81 -9.29 -10.62 -9.01
C TYR A 81 -9.03 -9.85 -10.31
N ALA A 82 -7.86 -9.22 -10.44
CA ALA A 82 -7.47 -8.50 -11.65
C ALA A 82 -7.47 -9.42 -12.89
N VAL A 83 -6.98 -10.65 -12.75
CA VAL A 83 -6.91 -11.61 -13.86
C VAL A 83 -8.23 -12.34 -14.06
N ASP A 84 -8.79 -12.92 -12.99
CA ASP A 84 -9.92 -13.85 -13.10
C ASP A 84 -11.26 -13.10 -13.30
N THR A 85 -11.45 -11.95 -12.66
CA THR A 85 -12.71 -11.19 -12.67
C THR A 85 -12.67 -10.03 -13.66
N LEU A 86 -11.65 -9.16 -13.56
CA LEU A 86 -11.53 -8.01 -14.45
C LEU A 86 -11.04 -8.39 -15.85
N LYS A 87 -10.58 -9.65 -16.04
CA LYS A 87 -10.03 -10.17 -17.30
C LYS A 87 -8.83 -9.36 -17.81
N GLY A 88 -8.06 -8.76 -16.89
CA GLY A 88 -6.86 -8.01 -17.23
C GLY A 88 -5.78 -8.90 -17.84
N LYS A 89 -5.41 -8.62 -19.09
CA LYS A 89 -4.34 -9.33 -19.81
C LYS A 89 -3.01 -8.58 -19.71
N SER A 90 -3.08 -7.25 -19.63
CA SER A 90 -1.94 -6.33 -19.58
C SER A 90 -2.10 -5.45 -18.35
N ILE A 91 -1.27 -5.65 -17.33
CA ILE A 91 -1.42 -5.00 -16.04
C ILE A 91 -0.18 -4.16 -15.76
N ALA A 92 -0.40 -2.88 -15.44
CA ALA A 92 0.63 -1.99 -14.93
C ALA A 92 0.54 -1.89 -13.42
N VAL A 93 1.69 -1.73 -12.76
CA VAL A 93 1.77 -1.61 -11.31
C VAL A 93 2.56 -0.35 -10.97
N ILE A 94 2.05 0.43 -10.03
CA ILE A 94 2.70 1.60 -9.46
C ILE A 94 2.75 1.41 -7.94
N ASP A 95 3.85 1.77 -7.28
CA ASP A 95 3.91 1.87 -5.83
C ASP A 95 4.53 3.19 -5.36
N ASP A 96 4.23 3.58 -4.12
CA ASP A 96 4.68 4.83 -3.51
C ASP A 96 6.01 4.70 -2.73
N ARG A 97 6.72 3.60 -2.87
CA ARG A 97 7.98 3.29 -2.18
C ARG A 97 7.88 3.20 -0.66
N THR A 98 6.71 3.28 -0.07
CA THR A 98 6.54 2.96 1.34
C THR A 98 6.62 1.44 1.59
N ALA A 99 6.87 1.04 2.83
CA ALA A 99 6.87 -0.39 3.18
C ALA A 99 5.51 -1.06 2.93
N TYR A 100 4.40 -0.29 3.06
CA TYR A 100 3.06 -0.75 2.69
C TYR A 100 2.91 -0.86 1.18
N GLY A 101 3.10 0.26 0.46
CA GLY A 101 2.82 0.31 -0.98
C GLY A 101 3.66 -0.69 -1.78
N GLN A 102 4.96 -0.83 -1.47
CA GLN A 102 5.80 -1.87 -2.07
C GLN A 102 5.31 -3.27 -1.71
N GLY A 103 4.99 -3.52 -0.43
CA GLY A 103 4.60 -4.85 0.04
C GLY A 103 3.36 -5.36 -0.67
N VAL A 104 2.29 -4.57 -0.71
CA VAL A 104 1.04 -4.98 -1.36
C VAL A 104 1.19 -5.09 -2.88
N ALA A 105 1.98 -4.20 -3.51
CA ALA A 105 2.24 -4.24 -4.95
C ALA A 105 3.07 -5.45 -5.37
N ASP A 106 4.06 -5.85 -4.57
CA ASP A 106 4.88 -7.04 -4.83
C ASP A 106 4.04 -8.32 -4.77
N GLU A 107 3.19 -8.46 -3.76
CA GLU A 107 2.32 -9.64 -3.63
C GLU A 107 1.20 -9.64 -4.70
N PHE A 108 0.68 -8.47 -5.09
CA PHE A 108 -0.23 -8.34 -6.22
C PHE A 108 0.44 -8.82 -7.52
N GLU A 109 1.62 -8.31 -7.85
CA GLU A 109 2.37 -8.67 -9.05
C GLU A 109 2.68 -10.17 -9.10
N LYS A 110 3.09 -10.75 -7.97
CA LYS A 110 3.34 -12.18 -7.83
C LYS A 110 2.10 -13.01 -8.12
N ALA A 111 0.94 -12.61 -7.61
CA ALA A 111 -0.31 -13.30 -7.85
C ALA A 111 -0.79 -13.19 -9.31
N VAL A 112 -0.63 -12.01 -9.93
CA VAL A 112 -0.92 -11.81 -11.36
C VAL A 112 -0.08 -12.74 -12.22
N LYS A 113 1.23 -12.81 -11.96
CA LYS A 113 2.14 -13.71 -12.70
C LYS A 113 1.77 -15.18 -12.51
N ALA A 114 1.45 -15.59 -11.28
CA ALA A 114 1.03 -16.96 -10.96
C ALA A 114 -0.26 -17.36 -11.70
N LYS A 115 -1.11 -16.39 -12.03
CA LYS A 115 -2.34 -16.59 -12.82
C LYS A 115 -2.13 -16.46 -14.34
N GLY A 116 -0.90 -16.29 -14.80
CA GLY A 116 -0.58 -16.11 -16.21
C GLY A 116 -0.90 -14.71 -16.77
N GLY A 117 -1.23 -13.75 -15.91
CA GLY A 117 -1.37 -12.35 -16.30
C GLY A 117 -0.01 -11.71 -16.60
N LYS A 118 0.01 -10.72 -17.49
CA LYS A 118 1.24 -10.04 -17.92
C LYS A 118 1.39 -8.70 -17.20
N ILE A 119 2.49 -8.51 -16.49
CA ILE A 119 2.91 -7.20 -16.00
C ILE A 119 3.64 -6.48 -17.15
N VAL A 120 3.01 -5.41 -17.66
CA VAL A 120 3.54 -4.63 -18.79
C VAL A 120 4.38 -3.44 -18.34
N GLY A 121 4.30 -3.05 -17.08
CA GLY A 121 5.11 -1.98 -16.48
C GLY A 121 5.05 -1.99 -14.98
N ARG A 122 6.19 -1.65 -14.36
CA ARG A 122 6.31 -1.34 -12.95
C ARG A 122 6.93 0.05 -12.84
N GLU A 123 6.20 0.98 -12.24
CA GLU A 123 6.64 2.36 -12.04
C GLU A 123 6.57 2.71 -10.55
N PHE A 124 7.20 3.80 -10.20
CA PHE A 124 7.35 4.22 -8.81
C PHE A 124 7.02 5.70 -8.66
N THR A 125 6.43 6.03 -7.52
CA THR A 125 6.21 7.40 -7.08
C THR A 125 6.64 7.55 -5.63
N THR A 126 6.18 8.57 -4.94
CA THR A 126 6.34 8.72 -3.50
C THR A 126 5.00 9.03 -2.86
N ASP A 127 4.89 8.81 -1.55
CA ASP A 127 3.72 9.15 -0.74
C ASP A 127 3.41 10.66 -0.66
N LYS A 128 4.29 11.50 -1.23
CA LYS A 128 4.17 12.97 -1.28
C LYS A 128 4.07 13.53 -2.69
N SER A 129 4.09 12.66 -3.69
CA SER A 129 4.01 13.09 -5.09
C SER A 129 2.63 13.61 -5.46
N THR A 130 2.60 14.63 -6.29
CA THR A 130 1.38 15.26 -6.81
C THR A 130 1.33 15.26 -8.34
N ASP A 131 2.44 15.02 -9.00
CA ASP A 131 2.54 14.89 -10.46
C ASP A 131 2.94 13.46 -10.85
N PHE A 132 2.08 12.84 -11.65
CA PHE A 132 2.22 11.45 -12.12
C PHE A 132 2.28 11.39 -13.64
N ALA A 133 2.20 12.54 -14.35
CA ALA A 133 2.15 12.59 -15.80
C ALA A 133 3.32 11.84 -16.47
N PRO A 134 4.57 11.92 -16.00
CA PRO A 134 5.68 11.18 -16.62
C PRO A 134 5.49 9.67 -16.58
N ILE A 135 5.20 9.11 -15.40
CA ILE A 135 5.02 7.65 -15.23
C ILE A 135 3.75 7.17 -15.92
N LEU A 136 2.66 7.94 -15.86
CA LEU A 136 1.40 7.60 -16.53
C LEU A 136 1.54 7.64 -18.05
N THR A 137 2.30 8.59 -18.61
CA THR A 137 2.60 8.64 -20.05
C THR A 137 3.39 7.41 -20.50
N THR A 138 4.39 7.00 -19.71
CA THR A 138 5.14 5.76 -19.96
C THR A 138 4.22 4.55 -19.97
N LEU A 139 3.33 4.44 -18.99
CA LEU A 139 2.38 3.32 -18.91
C LEU A 139 1.31 3.37 -20.00
N LYS A 140 0.84 4.56 -20.40
CA LYS A 140 -0.12 4.73 -21.50
C LYS A 140 0.38 4.08 -22.79
N GLY A 141 1.67 4.24 -23.10
CA GLY A 141 2.31 3.64 -24.27
C GLY A 141 2.25 2.11 -24.27
N LYS A 142 2.13 1.48 -23.09
CA LYS A 142 2.04 0.02 -22.92
C LYS A 142 0.58 -0.49 -22.97
N LYS A 143 -0.41 0.39 -23.06
CA LYS A 143 -1.85 0.09 -23.18
C LYS A 143 -2.34 -0.93 -22.14
N PRO A 144 -2.19 -0.66 -20.82
CA PRO A 144 -2.66 -1.59 -19.80
C PRO A 144 -4.19 -1.65 -19.76
N ASP A 145 -4.73 -2.84 -19.43
CA ASP A 145 -6.16 -3.04 -19.12
C ASP A 145 -6.47 -2.63 -17.68
N VAL A 146 -5.47 -2.79 -16.81
CA VAL A 146 -5.56 -2.50 -15.37
C VAL A 146 -4.31 -1.77 -14.93
N VAL A 147 -4.48 -0.75 -14.10
CA VAL A 147 -3.41 -0.08 -13.33
C VAL A 147 -3.66 -0.37 -11.86
N PHE A 148 -2.72 -1.04 -11.22
CA PHE A 148 -2.73 -1.26 -9.77
C PHE A 148 -1.82 -0.24 -9.08
N PHE A 149 -2.31 0.37 -8.02
CA PHE A 149 -1.55 1.30 -7.19
C PHE A 149 -1.41 0.77 -5.75
N GLY A 150 -0.18 0.59 -5.31
CA GLY A 150 0.18 0.33 -3.92
C GLY A 150 0.54 1.64 -3.23
N GLY A 151 -0.39 2.16 -2.44
CA GLY A 151 -0.26 3.43 -1.73
C GLY A 151 -1.59 3.88 -1.14
N MET A 152 -1.66 5.16 -0.75
CA MET A 152 -2.78 5.74 -0.03
C MET A 152 -3.66 6.62 -0.92
N ASP A 153 -4.89 6.86 -0.49
CA ASP A 153 -5.92 7.64 -1.18
C ASP A 153 -5.50 9.07 -1.53
N ALA A 154 -4.72 9.73 -0.68
CA ALA A 154 -4.21 11.08 -0.91
C ALA A 154 -3.35 11.17 -2.20
N VAL A 155 -2.68 10.09 -2.58
CA VAL A 155 -1.89 9.98 -3.82
C VAL A 155 -2.73 9.41 -4.96
N ALA A 156 -3.59 8.43 -4.67
CA ALA A 156 -4.43 7.76 -5.65
C ALA A 156 -5.44 8.71 -6.31
N GLY A 157 -6.10 9.59 -5.55
CA GLY A 157 -7.10 10.51 -6.09
C GLY A 157 -6.55 11.44 -7.19
N PRO A 158 -5.47 12.20 -6.94
CA PRO A 158 -4.80 12.98 -7.98
C PRO A 158 -4.29 12.13 -9.16
N MET A 159 -3.81 10.91 -8.90
CA MET A 159 -3.36 9.99 -9.96
C MET A 159 -4.52 9.58 -10.87
N ILE A 160 -5.68 9.26 -10.34
CA ILE A 160 -6.89 8.93 -11.11
C ILE A 160 -7.31 10.11 -11.99
N ARG A 161 -7.29 11.36 -11.46
CA ARG A 161 -7.57 12.56 -12.27
C ARG A 161 -6.60 12.72 -13.43
N GLN A 162 -5.30 12.51 -13.19
CA GLN A 162 -4.30 12.61 -14.25
C GLN A 162 -4.43 11.46 -15.28
N MET A 163 -4.82 10.26 -14.87
CA MET A 163 -5.16 9.18 -15.81
C MET A 163 -6.30 9.58 -16.73
N LYS A 164 -7.39 10.17 -16.20
CA LYS A 164 -8.50 10.68 -17.01
C LYS A 164 -8.03 11.77 -17.98
N SER A 165 -7.29 12.75 -17.49
CA SER A 165 -6.78 13.86 -18.30
C SER A 165 -5.86 13.38 -19.44
N LEU A 166 -5.09 12.33 -19.21
CA LEU A 166 -4.23 11.70 -20.21
C LEU A 166 -4.97 10.71 -21.13
N GLY A 167 -6.26 10.49 -20.93
CA GLY A 167 -7.06 9.55 -21.73
C GLY A 167 -6.63 8.09 -21.52
N ILE A 168 -6.24 7.73 -20.31
CA ILE A 168 -5.93 6.34 -19.92
C ILE A 168 -7.23 5.68 -19.43
N SER A 169 -7.77 4.75 -20.21
CA SER A 169 -9.04 4.05 -19.93
C SER A 169 -8.88 2.76 -19.12
N ALA A 170 -7.67 2.46 -18.63
CA ALA A 170 -7.41 1.30 -17.79
C ALA A 170 -8.24 1.34 -16.50
N LYS A 171 -8.71 0.18 -16.04
CA LYS A 171 -9.36 0.06 -14.73
C LYS A 171 -8.32 0.33 -13.63
N PHE A 172 -8.66 1.21 -12.68
CA PHE A 172 -7.79 1.51 -11.56
C PHE A 172 -8.13 0.60 -10.37
N MET A 173 -7.10 0.03 -9.76
CA MET A 173 -7.20 -0.80 -8.56
C MET A 173 -6.16 -0.36 -7.52
N GLY A 174 -6.43 -0.66 -6.26
CA GLY A 174 -5.43 -0.50 -5.20
C GLY A 174 -5.75 -1.41 -4.02
N GLY A 175 -4.92 -1.34 -2.99
CA GLY A 175 -5.10 -2.04 -1.73
C GLY A 175 -6.10 -1.34 -0.81
N ASP A 176 -6.13 -1.76 0.45
CA ASP A 176 -6.97 -1.18 1.50
C ASP A 176 -6.69 0.32 1.74
N GLY A 177 -5.45 0.77 1.50
CA GLY A 177 -5.05 2.17 1.66
C GLY A 177 -5.76 3.18 0.76
N ILE A 178 -6.45 2.72 -0.29
CA ILE A 178 -7.31 3.58 -1.12
C ILE A 178 -8.80 3.39 -0.86
N CYS A 179 -9.17 2.44 0.01
CA CYS A 179 -10.58 2.12 0.29
C CYS A 179 -11.14 3.10 1.35
N SER A 180 -11.33 4.35 0.95
CA SER A 180 -11.87 5.40 1.80
C SER A 180 -12.92 6.24 1.07
N SER A 181 -13.81 6.90 1.82
CA SER A 181 -14.74 7.89 1.27
C SER A 181 -14.02 9.12 0.69
N GLU A 182 -12.80 9.38 1.13
CA GLU A 182 -12.00 10.52 0.66
C GLU A 182 -11.50 10.31 -0.77
N LEU A 183 -11.25 9.05 -1.19
CA LEU A 183 -10.82 8.77 -2.56
C LEU A 183 -11.78 9.36 -3.60
N ALA A 184 -13.09 9.17 -3.41
CA ALA A 184 -14.09 9.70 -4.33
C ALA A 184 -14.04 11.24 -4.41
N LYS A 185 -13.86 11.92 -3.26
CA LYS A 185 -13.69 13.37 -3.21
C LYS A 185 -12.42 13.83 -3.91
N LEU A 186 -11.30 13.14 -3.66
CA LEU A 186 -10.00 13.45 -4.24
C LEU A 186 -9.94 13.18 -5.74
N ALA A 187 -10.61 12.15 -6.22
CA ALA A 187 -10.67 11.82 -7.64
C ALA A 187 -11.74 12.64 -8.39
N GLY A 188 -12.78 13.10 -7.68
CA GLY A 188 -13.86 13.91 -8.25
C GLY A 188 -14.56 13.22 -9.43
N ASP A 189 -14.79 13.94 -10.50
CA ASP A 189 -15.45 13.45 -11.73
C ASP A 189 -14.62 12.42 -12.52
N ALA A 190 -13.40 12.14 -12.09
CA ALA A 190 -12.59 11.06 -12.66
C ALA A 190 -12.93 9.67 -12.06
N MET A 191 -13.70 9.64 -10.98
CA MET A 191 -14.22 8.41 -10.40
C MET A 191 -15.49 8.01 -11.18
N VAL A 192 -15.41 6.90 -11.93
CA VAL A 192 -16.53 6.37 -12.74
C VAL A 192 -16.92 5.00 -12.19
#